data_9b0dc80b8ccf5d6560111d448263b53f
#
_entry.id   9b0dc80b8ccf5d6560111d448263b53f
#
_cell.length_a   1.000
_cell.length_b   1.000
_cell.length_c   1.000
_cell.angle_alpha   90.00
_cell.angle_beta   90.00
_cell.angle_gamma   90.00
#
_symmetry.space_group_name_H-M   'P 1'
#
loop_
_entity.id
_entity.type
_entity.pdbx_description
1 polymer ?
#
loop_
_entity_poly.entity_id
_entity_poly.type
_entity_poly.pdbx_seq_one_letter_code
_entity_poly.pdbx_strand_id
1 'polypeptide(L)'
;MLVGISMLLTIVPWAPPARKTTAAVVNLDNCNGCKRCVDDCPFGAVEMVPRTDGSNYTHQASVDDDLCISCGICVGACPTATPFRSRSALIPGIDLPNRSAADIRQDIIDQAEPIAGEQRILVFGCRDDRQTEKFRRAGANVVTVRCMAHLQPSFFDFALSRNHADGLLLLGCEDGNCNYRLGAEWLEARVARERDPRLRKRTDTSRIAIGWLAPWSNISDPAKKLDAFRNSLPNKDNEV
;
A
#
# COMPACT_ATOMS: atom_id res chain seq x y z
N MET A 1 -45.08 10.56 -29.19
CA MET A 1 -43.78 9.94 -29.55
C MET A 1 -42.65 10.25 -28.58
N LEU A 2 -42.50 11.45 -28.02
CA LEU A 2 -41.43 11.83 -27.10
C LEU A 2 -41.45 11.05 -25.74
N VAL A 3 -42.62 10.74 -25.19
CA VAL A 3 -42.78 10.03 -23.94
C VAL A 3 -42.32 8.57 -24.03
N GLY A 4 -42.52 7.92 -25.17
CA GLY A 4 -42.07 6.53 -25.38
C GLY A 4 -40.55 6.40 -25.49
N ILE A 5 -39.86 7.41 -26.05
CA ILE A 5 -38.39 7.44 -26.14
C ILE A 5 -37.77 7.66 -24.74
N SER A 6 -38.40 8.52 -23.94
CA SER A 6 -37.96 8.77 -22.55
C SER A 6 -38.04 7.49 -21.67
N MET A 7 -39.10 6.71 -21.82
CA MET A 7 -39.26 5.45 -21.11
C MET A 7 -38.24 4.36 -21.53
N LEU A 8 -37.89 4.32 -22.82
CA LEU A 8 -36.89 3.37 -23.34
C LEU A 8 -35.47 3.70 -22.83
N LEU A 9 -35.14 4.98 -22.67
CA LEU A 9 -33.84 5.43 -22.16
C LEU A 9 -33.63 5.13 -20.67
N THR A 10 -34.71 4.96 -19.88
CA THR A 10 -34.61 4.59 -18.46
C THR A 10 -34.42 3.09 -18.22
N ILE A 11 -34.67 2.25 -19.25
CA ILE A 11 -34.54 0.80 -19.15
C ILE A 11 -33.15 0.32 -19.59
N VAL A 12 -32.40 1.13 -20.32
CA VAL A 12 -31.02 0.78 -20.72
C VAL A 12 -30.09 1.05 -19.54
N PRO A 13 -29.40 0.03 -18.98
CA PRO A 13 -28.41 0.28 -17.95
C PRO A 13 -27.23 1.07 -18.55
N TRP A 14 -27.21 2.35 -18.27
CA TRP A 14 -26.15 3.29 -18.74
C TRP A 14 -24.82 3.11 -17.99
N ALA A 15 -24.85 2.38 -16.89
CA ALA A 15 -23.62 2.08 -16.17
C ALA A 15 -22.84 1.00 -16.93
N PRO A 16 -21.58 1.25 -17.32
CA PRO A 16 -20.74 0.18 -17.81
C PRO A 16 -20.67 -0.91 -16.73
N PRO A 17 -20.65 -2.19 -17.12
CA PRO A 17 -20.55 -3.27 -16.14
C PRO A 17 -19.36 -3.00 -15.23
N ALA A 18 -19.61 -3.02 -13.92
CA ALA A 18 -18.55 -2.84 -12.93
C ALA A 18 -17.45 -3.86 -13.24
N ARG A 19 -16.23 -3.39 -13.48
CA ARG A 19 -15.09 -4.29 -13.71
C ARG A 19 -14.94 -5.13 -12.46
N LYS A 20 -15.20 -6.45 -12.58
CA LYS A 20 -14.95 -7.39 -11.50
C LYS A 20 -13.46 -7.29 -11.15
N THR A 21 -13.17 -6.81 -9.97
CA THR A 21 -11.78 -6.74 -9.48
C THR A 21 -11.34 -8.16 -9.11
N THR A 22 -10.07 -8.49 -9.34
CA THR A 22 -9.53 -9.78 -8.91
C THR A 22 -9.37 -9.77 -7.39
N ALA A 23 -10.05 -10.67 -6.71
CA ALA A 23 -9.99 -10.78 -5.26
C ALA A 23 -8.58 -11.15 -4.75
N ALA A 24 -8.30 -10.88 -3.48
CA ALA A 24 -7.10 -11.36 -2.82
C ALA A 24 -7.12 -12.89 -2.71
N VAL A 25 -5.95 -13.51 -2.84
CA VAL A 25 -5.79 -14.97 -2.80
C VAL A 25 -5.01 -15.37 -1.56
N VAL A 26 -5.48 -16.39 -0.87
CA VAL A 26 -4.81 -16.97 0.31
C VAL A 26 -3.87 -18.08 -0.13
N ASN A 27 -2.61 -17.98 0.32
CA ASN A 27 -1.62 -19.05 0.20
C ASN A 27 -1.55 -19.80 1.53
N LEU A 28 -2.00 -21.05 1.54
CA LEU A 28 -2.11 -21.85 2.76
C LEU A 28 -0.75 -22.18 3.37
N ASP A 29 0.29 -22.38 2.58
CA ASP A 29 1.64 -22.68 3.07
C ASP A 29 2.23 -21.54 3.92
N ASN A 30 1.80 -20.30 3.65
CA ASN A 30 2.28 -19.10 4.32
C ASN A 30 1.22 -18.43 5.22
N CYS A 31 -0.02 -18.92 5.23
CA CYS A 31 -1.06 -18.46 6.14
C CYS A 31 -0.93 -19.15 7.51
N ASN A 32 -0.68 -18.37 8.55
CA ASN A 32 -0.52 -18.86 9.92
C ASN A 32 -1.78 -18.68 10.79
N GLY A 33 -2.92 -18.31 10.20
CA GLY A 33 -4.20 -18.17 10.90
C GLY A 33 -4.26 -17.01 11.92
N CYS A 34 -3.40 -15.98 11.78
CA CYS A 34 -3.26 -14.91 12.79
C CYS A 34 -4.41 -13.89 12.84
N LYS A 35 -5.41 -13.99 11.95
CA LYS A 35 -6.62 -13.15 11.89
C LYS A 35 -6.42 -11.67 11.49
N ARG A 36 -5.21 -11.14 11.41
CA ARG A 36 -4.96 -9.71 11.13
C ARG A 36 -5.62 -9.20 9.85
N CYS A 37 -5.64 -10.01 8.78
CA CYS A 37 -6.29 -9.67 7.53
C CYS A 37 -7.82 -9.54 7.66
N VAL A 38 -8.44 -10.25 8.59
CA VAL A 38 -9.87 -10.14 8.93
C VAL A 38 -10.12 -8.84 9.68
N ASP A 39 -9.34 -8.59 10.73
CA ASP A 39 -9.49 -7.41 11.60
C ASP A 39 -9.24 -6.09 10.83
N ASP A 40 -8.44 -6.13 9.76
CA ASP A 40 -8.11 -4.97 8.94
C ASP A 40 -8.99 -4.83 7.69
N CYS A 41 -9.83 -5.81 7.34
CA CYS A 41 -10.68 -5.71 6.16
C CYS A 41 -11.89 -4.79 6.39
N PRO A 42 -11.94 -3.57 5.81
CA PRO A 42 -13.04 -2.64 6.05
C PRO A 42 -14.33 -3.00 5.30
N PHE A 43 -14.31 -4.08 4.51
CA PHE A 43 -15.43 -4.55 3.69
C PHE A 43 -16.00 -5.89 4.17
N GLY A 44 -15.42 -6.47 5.23
CA GLY A 44 -15.85 -7.78 5.73
C GLY A 44 -15.65 -8.94 4.74
N ALA A 45 -14.77 -8.75 3.75
CA ALA A 45 -14.53 -9.74 2.69
C ALA A 45 -13.57 -10.86 3.11
N VAL A 46 -13.03 -10.83 4.31
CA VAL A 46 -12.09 -11.85 4.81
C VAL A 46 -12.63 -12.43 6.11
N GLU A 47 -12.67 -13.73 6.19
CA GLU A 47 -13.11 -14.47 7.38
C GLU A 47 -12.09 -15.53 7.78
N MET A 48 -12.23 -16.09 9.00
CA MET A 48 -11.45 -17.22 9.44
C MET A 48 -12.29 -18.48 9.34
N VAL A 49 -11.77 -19.48 8.62
CA VAL A 49 -12.40 -20.80 8.49
C VAL A 49 -11.50 -21.89 9.11
N PRO A 50 -12.07 -23.01 9.58
CA PRO A 50 -11.29 -24.15 10.04
C PRO A 50 -10.33 -24.65 8.96
N ARG A 51 -9.11 -25.02 9.34
CA ARG A 51 -8.12 -25.58 8.45
C ARG A 51 -8.11 -27.10 8.54
N THR A 52 -8.13 -27.78 7.39
CA THR A 52 -8.30 -29.23 7.28
C THR A 52 -7.17 -29.96 6.54
N ASP A 53 -6.07 -29.24 6.23
CA ASP A 53 -4.94 -29.75 5.44
C ASP A 53 -3.86 -30.48 6.28
N GLY A 54 -4.10 -30.74 7.57
CA GLY A 54 -3.13 -31.36 8.47
C GLY A 54 -2.02 -30.43 8.98
N SER A 55 -2.11 -29.14 8.72
CA SER A 55 -1.18 -28.13 9.25
C SER A 55 -1.29 -28.00 10.77
N ASN A 56 -0.22 -27.49 11.42
CA ASN A 56 -0.26 -27.14 12.84
C ASN A 56 -1.17 -25.95 13.17
N TYR A 57 -1.67 -25.22 12.16
CA TYR A 57 -2.59 -24.09 12.34
C TYR A 57 -4.05 -24.59 12.26
N THR A 58 -4.87 -24.18 13.21
CA THR A 58 -6.28 -24.61 13.31
C THR A 58 -7.22 -23.85 12.40
N HIS A 59 -6.82 -22.66 11.95
CA HIS A 59 -7.63 -21.78 11.11
C HIS A 59 -6.80 -21.19 9.97
N GLN A 60 -7.51 -20.78 8.92
CA GLN A 60 -6.96 -20.06 7.77
C GLN A 60 -7.87 -18.91 7.38
N ALA A 61 -7.33 -17.91 6.68
CA ALA A 61 -8.15 -16.90 6.06
C ALA A 61 -8.89 -17.46 4.84
N SER A 62 -10.11 -16.99 4.63
CA SER A 62 -10.91 -17.20 3.41
C SER A 62 -11.36 -15.84 2.89
N VAL A 63 -11.38 -15.65 1.59
CA VAL A 63 -11.78 -14.39 0.95
C VAL A 63 -13.08 -14.60 0.20
N ASP A 64 -14.05 -13.74 0.45
CA ASP A 64 -15.28 -13.65 -0.34
C ASP A 64 -15.00 -12.77 -1.57
N ASP A 65 -15.04 -13.38 -2.75
CA ASP A 65 -14.75 -12.75 -4.04
C ASP A 65 -15.75 -11.66 -4.43
N ASP A 66 -17.00 -11.76 -3.94
CA ASP A 66 -18.05 -10.79 -4.25
C ASP A 66 -17.95 -9.54 -3.38
N LEU A 67 -17.41 -9.67 -2.18
CA LEU A 67 -17.18 -8.54 -1.26
C LEU A 67 -15.79 -7.90 -1.42
N CYS A 68 -14.84 -8.64 -2.01
CA CYS A 68 -13.45 -8.17 -2.13
C CYS A 68 -13.28 -7.13 -3.25
N ILE A 69 -12.91 -5.92 -2.90
CA ILE A 69 -12.65 -4.83 -3.86
C ILE A 69 -11.16 -4.69 -4.25
N SER A 70 -10.32 -5.64 -3.89
CA SER A 70 -8.87 -5.64 -4.24
C SER A 70 -8.09 -4.43 -3.70
N CYS A 71 -8.40 -3.91 -2.53
CA CYS A 71 -7.68 -2.76 -1.96
C CYS A 71 -6.25 -3.11 -1.48
N GLY A 72 -5.99 -4.37 -1.09
CA GLY A 72 -4.70 -4.84 -0.59
C GLY A 72 -4.43 -4.58 0.89
N ILE A 73 -5.37 -4.00 1.64
CA ILE A 73 -5.19 -3.73 3.09
C ILE A 73 -4.86 -5.01 3.86
N CYS A 74 -5.48 -6.12 3.51
CA CYS A 74 -5.23 -7.44 4.08
C CYS A 74 -3.79 -7.92 3.85
N VAL A 75 -3.18 -7.59 2.69
CA VAL A 75 -1.77 -7.90 2.39
C VAL A 75 -0.86 -7.10 3.31
N GLY A 76 -1.13 -5.79 3.46
CA GLY A 76 -0.38 -4.93 4.39
C GLY A 76 -0.51 -5.33 5.86
N ALA A 77 -1.59 -6.03 6.23
CA ALA A 77 -1.79 -6.60 7.56
C ALA A 77 -1.05 -7.95 7.75
N CYS A 78 -0.71 -8.63 6.66
CA CYS A 78 -0.16 -9.98 6.71
C CYS A 78 1.30 -9.99 7.20
N PRO A 79 1.64 -10.66 8.31
CA PRO A 79 3.00 -10.64 8.85
C PRO A 79 4.01 -11.37 7.96
N THR A 80 3.54 -12.19 7.02
CA THR A 80 4.38 -12.91 6.07
C THR A 80 4.69 -12.10 4.80
N ALA A 81 4.03 -10.95 4.58
CA ALA A 81 4.28 -10.03 3.47
C ALA A 81 5.54 -9.17 3.68
N THR A 82 6.66 -9.78 4.08
CA THR A 82 7.90 -9.04 4.37
C THR A 82 8.90 -9.12 3.22
N PRO A 83 9.44 -7.97 2.72
CA PRO A 83 10.33 -7.93 1.57
C PRO A 83 11.75 -8.49 1.86
N PHE A 84 12.08 -8.77 3.12
CA PHE A 84 13.42 -9.22 3.52
C PHE A 84 13.75 -10.68 3.15
N ARG A 85 12.79 -11.46 2.71
CA ARG A 85 13.03 -12.83 2.22
C ARG A 85 13.76 -12.79 0.87
N SER A 86 15.07 -13.00 0.87
CA SER A 86 15.92 -12.90 -0.34
C SER A 86 16.13 -14.22 -1.07
N ARG A 87 15.99 -15.35 -0.37
CA ARG A 87 16.29 -16.70 -0.92
C ARG A 87 15.08 -17.46 -1.42
N SER A 88 13.88 -16.96 -1.23
CA SER A 88 12.64 -17.55 -1.71
C SER A 88 11.76 -16.49 -2.35
N ALA A 89 10.85 -16.89 -3.21
CA ALA A 89 9.82 -15.99 -3.71
C ALA A 89 9.08 -15.33 -2.55
N LEU A 90 8.83 -14.03 -2.66
CA LEU A 90 8.01 -13.32 -1.70
C LEU A 90 6.54 -13.68 -1.94
N ILE A 91 6.07 -14.70 -1.23
CA ILE A 91 4.69 -15.18 -1.28
C ILE A 91 4.09 -15.00 0.12
N PRO A 92 3.25 -13.99 0.34
CA PRO A 92 2.53 -13.81 1.61
C PRO A 92 1.46 -14.88 1.84
N GLY A 93 0.93 -14.97 3.07
CA GLY A 93 -0.24 -15.79 3.39
C GLY A 93 -1.54 -15.30 2.76
N ILE A 94 -1.60 -14.04 2.35
CA ILE A 94 -2.65 -13.45 1.52
C ILE A 94 -2.03 -12.38 0.62
N ASP A 95 -2.38 -12.37 -0.68
CA ASP A 95 -1.80 -11.44 -1.65
C ASP A 95 -2.81 -11.04 -2.73
N LEU A 96 -2.49 -9.97 -3.48
CA LEU A 96 -3.25 -9.54 -4.65
C LEU A 96 -2.60 -10.09 -5.93
N PRO A 97 -3.31 -10.92 -6.74
CA PRO A 97 -2.74 -11.49 -7.97
C PRO A 97 -2.29 -10.46 -9.00
N ASN A 98 -2.95 -9.30 -9.06
CA ASN A 98 -2.68 -8.24 -10.03
C ASN A 98 -1.78 -7.11 -9.50
N ARG A 99 -1.32 -7.21 -8.27
CA ARG A 99 -0.35 -6.31 -7.63
C ARG A 99 0.21 -6.97 -6.37
N SER A 100 1.08 -7.93 -6.55
CA SER A 100 1.63 -8.73 -5.44
C SER A 100 2.63 -7.96 -4.59
N ALA A 101 2.88 -8.47 -3.39
CA ALA A 101 3.97 -7.98 -2.54
C ALA A 101 5.34 -8.11 -3.23
N ALA A 102 5.51 -9.14 -4.05
CA ALA A 102 6.73 -9.33 -4.84
C ALA A 102 6.89 -8.24 -5.91
N ASP A 103 5.81 -7.87 -6.61
CA ASP A 103 5.83 -6.77 -7.59
C ASP A 103 6.21 -5.45 -6.92
N ILE A 104 5.63 -5.17 -5.74
CA ILE A 104 5.96 -3.95 -4.98
C ILE A 104 7.44 -3.94 -4.57
N ARG A 105 7.98 -5.07 -4.11
CA ARG A 105 9.40 -5.18 -3.79
C ARG A 105 10.28 -4.90 -5.00
N GLN A 106 9.93 -5.47 -6.16
CA GLN A 106 10.68 -5.26 -7.40
C GLN A 106 10.60 -3.80 -7.84
N ASP A 107 9.42 -3.18 -7.81
CA ASP A 107 9.27 -1.77 -8.13
C ASP A 107 10.09 -0.86 -7.21
N ILE A 108 10.25 -1.18 -5.92
CA ILE A 108 11.13 -0.42 -5.02
C ILE A 108 12.56 -0.47 -5.53
N ILE A 109 13.04 -1.62 -5.96
CA ILE A 109 14.40 -1.80 -6.49
C ILE A 109 14.55 -1.03 -7.79
N ASP A 110 13.63 -1.23 -8.73
CA ASP A 110 13.68 -0.63 -10.07
C ASP A 110 13.56 0.90 -10.03
N GLN A 111 12.70 1.43 -9.16
CA GLN A 111 12.51 2.87 -8.99
C GLN A 111 13.66 3.52 -8.19
N ALA A 112 14.39 2.76 -7.39
CA ALA A 112 15.53 3.25 -6.64
C ALA A 112 16.81 3.34 -7.50
N GLU A 113 16.99 2.42 -8.48
CA GLU A 113 18.19 2.33 -9.31
C GLU A 113 18.54 3.64 -10.05
N PRO A 114 17.59 4.34 -10.70
CA PRO A 114 17.87 5.58 -11.43
C PRO A 114 18.09 6.80 -10.53
N ILE A 115 17.84 6.70 -9.21
CA ILE A 115 18.02 7.84 -8.31
C ILE A 115 19.50 8.02 -8.00
N ALA A 116 20.14 9.01 -8.64
CA ALA A 116 21.54 9.35 -8.42
C ALA A 116 21.70 10.44 -7.35
N GLY A 117 22.90 10.55 -6.78
CA GLY A 117 23.28 11.60 -5.84
C GLY A 117 23.02 11.27 -4.38
N GLU A 118 23.17 12.29 -3.52
CA GLU A 118 22.94 12.23 -2.09
C GLU A 118 21.47 12.54 -1.77
N GLN A 119 20.98 12.04 -0.62
CA GLN A 119 19.62 12.30 -0.11
C GLN A 119 18.53 11.88 -1.11
N ARG A 120 18.59 10.65 -1.55
CA ARG A 120 17.67 10.04 -2.51
C ARG A 120 16.29 9.85 -1.89
N ILE A 121 15.25 10.37 -2.55
CA ILE A 121 13.86 10.22 -2.12
C ILE A 121 13.15 9.23 -3.03
N LEU A 122 12.50 8.23 -2.43
CA LEU A 122 11.56 7.35 -3.09
C LEU A 122 10.13 7.72 -2.67
N VAL A 123 9.26 7.90 -3.65
CA VAL A 123 7.86 8.25 -3.42
C VAL A 123 6.99 7.01 -3.51
N PHE A 124 6.15 6.78 -2.50
CA PHE A 124 5.08 5.79 -2.55
C PHE A 124 3.75 6.51 -2.76
N GLY A 125 2.96 6.08 -3.73
CA GLY A 125 1.74 6.77 -4.09
C GLY A 125 0.52 5.84 -4.18
N CYS A 126 -0.62 6.29 -3.64
CA CYS A 126 -1.90 5.68 -3.92
C CYS A 126 -2.27 5.92 -5.38
N ARG A 127 -2.72 4.89 -6.10
CA ARG A 127 -3.07 4.97 -7.51
C ARG A 127 -4.19 5.97 -7.78
N ASP A 128 -5.12 6.09 -6.85
CA ASP A 128 -6.31 6.94 -7.00
C ASP A 128 -6.07 8.37 -6.49
N ASP A 129 -4.88 8.66 -5.94
CA ASP A 129 -4.51 10.00 -5.48
C ASP A 129 -3.91 10.86 -6.61
N ARG A 130 -4.50 12.05 -6.80
CA ARG A 130 -4.05 13.02 -7.82
C ARG A 130 -2.67 13.58 -7.54
N GLN A 131 -2.23 13.62 -6.29
CA GLN A 131 -0.90 14.10 -5.92
C GLN A 131 0.18 13.15 -6.45
N THR A 132 -0.04 11.85 -6.39
CA THR A 132 0.86 10.83 -6.93
C THR A 132 1.25 11.14 -8.38
N GLU A 133 0.28 11.48 -9.21
CA GLU A 133 0.53 11.81 -10.61
C GLU A 133 1.26 13.15 -10.80
N LYS A 134 1.00 14.15 -9.95
CA LYS A 134 1.76 15.42 -9.98
C LYS A 134 3.24 15.19 -9.68
N PHE A 135 3.55 14.35 -8.66
CA PHE A 135 4.95 14.03 -8.33
C PHE A 135 5.64 13.26 -9.45
N ARG A 136 4.94 12.31 -10.10
CA ARG A 136 5.49 11.58 -11.24
C ARG A 136 5.80 12.53 -12.42
N ARG A 137 4.92 13.47 -12.75
CA ARG A 137 5.15 14.48 -13.79
C ARG A 137 6.29 15.43 -13.44
N ALA A 138 6.55 15.66 -12.17
CA ALA A 138 7.69 16.44 -11.69
C ALA A 138 9.01 15.64 -11.70
N GLY A 139 9.02 14.41 -12.23
CA GLY A 139 10.22 13.57 -12.34
C GLY A 139 10.56 12.77 -11.11
N ALA A 140 9.65 12.64 -10.15
CA ALA A 140 9.87 11.79 -8.98
C ALA A 140 9.78 10.29 -9.33
N ASN A 141 10.61 9.47 -8.69
CA ASN A 141 10.53 8.03 -8.78
C ASN A 141 9.43 7.51 -7.85
N VAL A 142 8.39 6.93 -8.44
CA VAL A 142 7.13 6.63 -7.74
C VAL A 142 6.79 5.16 -7.81
N VAL A 143 6.75 4.51 -6.66
CA VAL A 143 6.15 3.17 -6.48
C VAL A 143 4.66 3.34 -6.24
N THR A 144 3.83 2.82 -7.14
CA THR A 144 2.38 2.98 -7.06
C THR A 144 1.72 1.74 -6.47
N VAL A 145 0.84 1.95 -5.49
CA VAL A 145 0.01 0.91 -4.87
C VAL A 145 -1.47 1.24 -4.99
N ARG A 146 -2.35 0.26 -4.82
CA ARG A 146 -3.80 0.52 -4.85
C ARG A 146 -4.26 1.39 -3.68
N CYS A 147 -3.82 1.03 -2.49
CA CYS A 147 -4.05 1.78 -1.26
C CYS A 147 -2.75 1.82 -0.47
N MET A 148 -2.49 2.89 0.24
CA MET A 148 -1.26 3.01 1.03
C MET A 148 -1.17 1.93 2.12
N ALA A 149 -2.29 1.49 2.71
CA ALA A 149 -2.30 0.39 3.67
C ALA A 149 -2.05 -1.02 3.06
N HIS A 150 -1.92 -1.13 1.73
CA HIS A 150 -1.35 -2.32 1.08
C HIS A 150 0.13 -2.52 1.46
N LEU A 151 0.83 -1.43 1.77
CA LEU A 151 2.22 -1.48 2.19
C LEU A 151 2.32 -1.90 3.67
N GLN A 152 2.96 -3.04 3.91
CA GLN A 152 3.42 -3.37 5.24
C GLN A 152 4.59 -2.42 5.60
N PRO A 153 4.70 -1.91 6.84
CA PRO A 153 5.80 -1.02 7.24
C PRO A 153 7.20 -1.59 7.03
N SER A 154 7.34 -2.91 6.92
CA SER A 154 8.61 -3.56 6.59
C SER A 154 9.14 -3.21 5.19
N PHE A 155 8.30 -2.73 4.26
CA PHE A 155 8.75 -2.21 2.96
C PHE A 155 9.48 -0.88 3.11
N PHE A 156 9.08 -0.04 4.06
CA PHE A 156 9.79 1.19 4.38
C PHE A 156 11.15 0.90 5.02
N ASP A 157 11.18 0.00 6.00
CA ASP A 157 12.43 -0.48 6.59
C ASP A 157 13.36 -1.12 5.52
N PHE A 158 12.79 -1.87 4.58
CA PHE A 158 13.54 -2.45 3.45
C PHE A 158 14.15 -1.36 2.56
N ALA A 159 13.37 -0.38 2.13
CA ALA A 159 13.83 0.68 1.25
C ALA A 159 14.97 1.49 1.90
N LEU A 160 14.84 1.82 3.19
CA LEU A 160 15.84 2.59 3.92
C LEU A 160 17.08 1.76 4.30
N SER A 161 16.90 0.57 4.88
CA SER A 161 18.00 -0.25 5.41
C SER A 161 18.81 -0.98 4.34
N ARG A 162 18.24 -1.18 3.14
CA ARG A 162 18.94 -1.75 1.98
C ARG A 162 19.52 -0.67 1.06
N ASN A 163 19.53 0.57 1.52
CA ASN A 163 20.09 1.70 0.79
C ASN A 163 19.43 1.93 -0.58
N HIS A 164 18.14 1.62 -0.72
CA HIS A 164 17.35 1.94 -1.91
C HIS A 164 16.95 3.42 -1.93
N ALA A 165 16.73 4.02 -0.75
CA ALA A 165 16.43 5.44 -0.58
C ALA A 165 16.98 5.97 0.75
N ASP A 166 17.14 7.29 0.83
CA ASP A 166 17.55 8.00 2.03
C ASP A 166 16.34 8.61 2.75
N GLY A 167 15.30 8.94 1.99
CA GLY A 167 14.01 9.40 2.49
C GLY A 167 12.84 8.81 1.73
N LEU A 168 11.69 8.69 2.39
CA LEU A 168 10.45 8.17 1.81
C LEU A 168 9.35 9.21 1.92
N LEU A 169 8.65 9.48 0.82
CA LEU A 169 7.45 10.29 0.81
C LEU A 169 6.24 9.39 0.51
N LEU A 170 5.28 9.35 1.43
CA LEU A 170 4.07 8.56 1.32
C LEU A 170 2.92 9.47 0.88
N LEU A 171 2.38 9.27 -0.33
CA LEU A 171 1.27 10.02 -0.90
C LEU A 171 0.00 9.16 -0.88
N GLY A 172 -1.04 9.63 -0.21
CA GLY A 172 -2.31 8.92 -0.09
C GLY A 172 -3.50 9.88 -0.14
N CYS A 173 -4.68 9.30 -0.03
CA CYS A 173 -5.90 10.07 0.02
C CYS A 173 -5.92 10.96 1.26
N GLU A 174 -6.45 12.18 1.11
CA GLU A 174 -6.72 13.08 2.24
C GLU A 174 -7.65 12.42 3.25
N ASP A 175 -7.59 12.90 4.49
CA ASP A 175 -8.47 12.43 5.55
C ASP A 175 -9.94 12.55 5.15
N GLY A 176 -10.73 11.51 5.43
CA GLY A 176 -12.12 11.39 5.02
C GLY A 176 -12.38 11.09 3.53
N ASN A 177 -11.37 11.16 2.65
CA ASN A 177 -11.49 10.93 1.20
C ASN A 177 -10.91 9.59 0.71
N CYS A 178 -10.59 8.67 1.62
CA CYS A 178 -10.03 7.39 1.24
C CYS A 178 -11.07 6.50 0.53
N ASN A 179 -10.84 6.14 -0.74
CA ASN A 179 -11.71 5.24 -1.51
C ASN A 179 -11.88 3.86 -0.84
N TYR A 180 -10.95 3.48 0.01
CA TYR A 180 -10.92 2.21 0.73
C TYR A 180 -11.16 2.40 2.24
N ARG A 181 -11.86 3.45 2.64
CA ARG A 181 -12.29 3.80 3.99
C ARG A 181 -11.11 4.11 4.94
N LEU A 182 -10.40 3.08 5.40
CA LEU A 182 -9.46 3.14 6.52
C LEU A 182 -7.99 3.06 6.10
N GLY A 183 -7.69 3.12 4.79
CA GLY A 183 -6.34 2.84 4.30
C GLY A 183 -5.29 3.84 4.77
N ALA A 184 -5.60 5.14 4.80
CA ALA A 184 -4.68 6.17 5.31
C ALA A 184 -4.48 6.03 6.83
N GLU A 185 -5.58 5.91 7.58
CA GLU A 185 -5.59 5.73 9.03
C GLU A 185 -4.80 4.48 9.47
N TRP A 186 -5.04 3.32 8.82
CA TRP A 186 -4.32 2.09 9.16
C TRP A 186 -2.82 2.20 8.88
N LEU A 187 -2.40 2.83 7.79
CA LEU A 187 -0.98 3.00 7.52
C LEU A 187 -0.33 3.96 8.52
N GLU A 188 -0.97 5.07 8.80
CA GLU A 188 -0.49 6.05 9.78
C GLU A 188 -0.29 5.41 11.16
N ALA A 189 -1.30 4.69 11.66
CA ALA A 189 -1.22 3.98 12.93
C ALA A 189 -0.09 2.91 12.95
N ARG A 190 0.17 2.23 11.82
CA ARG A 190 1.27 1.27 11.69
C ARG A 190 2.64 1.97 11.70
N VAL A 191 2.77 3.11 11.04
CA VAL A 191 4.01 3.93 11.04
C VAL A 191 4.24 4.53 12.42
N ALA A 192 3.20 5.01 13.08
CA ALA A 192 3.24 5.50 14.47
C ALA A 192 3.48 4.38 15.51
N ARG A 193 3.50 3.12 15.09
CA ARG A 193 3.68 1.93 15.94
C ARG A 193 2.52 1.63 16.89
N GLU A 194 1.33 2.11 16.56
CA GLU A 194 0.09 1.93 17.34
C GLU A 194 -0.73 0.74 16.86
N ARG A 195 -0.55 0.32 15.60
CA ARG A 195 -1.25 -0.81 14.98
C ARG A 195 -0.29 -1.83 14.37
N ASP A 196 -0.60 -3.10 14.52
CA ASP A 196 0.15 -4.20 13.87
C ASP A 196 -0.20 -4.35 12.37
N PRO A 197 0.80 -4.72 11.54
CA PRO A 197 2.23 -4.84 11.82
C PRO A 197 2.90 -3.48 11.99
N ARG A 198 3.67 -3.32 13.06
CA ARG A 198 4.28 -2.04 13.42
C ARG A 198 5.56 -1.76 12.65
N LEU A 199 5.84 -0.50 12.37
CA LEU A 199 7.15 -0.08 11.89
C LEU A 199 8.23 -0.46 12.93
N ARG A 200 9.33 -1.03 12.48
CA ARG A 200 10.42 -1.44 13.37
C ARG A 200 11.00 -0.25 14.14
N LYS A 201 11.35 -0.47 15.41
CA LYS A 201 11.88 0.59 16.28
C LYS A 201 13.17 1.22 15.75
N ARG A 202 14.00 0.44 15.04
CA ARG A 202 15.25 0.89 14.42
C ARG A 202 15.05 1.82 13.22
N THR A 203 13.86 1.82 12.61
CA THR A 203 13.58 2.66 11.44
C THR A 203 13.36 4.09 11.90
N ASP A 204 14.20 4.99 11.42
CA ASP A 204 14.11 6.41 11.72
C ASP A 204 12.91 7.04 11.00
N THR A 205 11.94 7.50 11.78
CA THR A 205 10.72 8.11 11.27
C THR A 205 10.92 9.50 10.70
N SER A 206 12.02 10.20 11.05
CA SER A 206 12.35 11.50 10.45
C SER A 206 12.64 11.40 8.95
N ARG A 207 12.96 10.20 8.48
CA ARG A 207 13.19 9.87 7.06
C ARG A 207 11.90 9.51 6.30
N ILE A 208 10.74 9.57 6.96
CA ILE A 208 9.43 9.22 6.38
C ILE A 208 8.50 10.42 6.48
N ALA A 209 8.10 10.99 5.34
CA ALA A 209 7.10 12.04 5.25
C ALA A 209 5.76 11.46 4.80
N ILE A 210 4.66 11.91 5.42
CA ILE A 210 3.30 11.46 5.12
C ILE A 210 2.53 12.59 4.44
N GLY A 211 2.22 12.41 3.17
CA GLY A 211 1.74 13.46 2.26
C GLY A 211 0.30 13.92 2.47
N TRP A 212 -0.54 13.17 3.20
CA TRP A 212 -1.90 13.60 3.55
C TRP A 212 -1.98 14.33 4.88
N LEU A 213 -0.88 14.38 5.64
CA LEU A 213 -0.78 15.18 6.85
C LEU A 213 -0.24 16.58 6.51
N ALA A 214 -0.60 17.58 7.32
CA ALA A 214 0.03 18.89 7.24
C ALA A 214 1.54 18.76 7.55
N PRO A 215 2.41 19.46 6.84
CA PRO A 215 2.18 20.49 5.83
C PRO A 215 2.13 19.99 4.37
N TRP A 216 1.91 18.70 4.14
CA TRP A 216 1.98 18.03 2.83
C TRP A 216 0.64 17.99 2.09
N SER A 217 -0.48 18.16 2.80
CA SER A 217 -1.77 18.36 2.16
C SER A 217 -1.73 19.64 1.31
N ASN A 218 -2.22 19.57 0.08
CA ASN A 218 -2.31 20.73 -0.81
C ASN A 218 -0.99 21.21 -1.43
N ILE A 219 -0.27 20.32 -2.11
CA ILE A 219 1.02 20.62 -2.76
C ILE A 219 0.78 21.31 -4.10
N SER A 220 1.19 22.58 -4.20
CA SER A 220 1.16 23.35 -5.45
C SER A 220 2.37 23.10 -6.34
N ASP A 221 3.55 22.88 -5.76
CA ASP A 221 4.82 22.64 -6.43
C ASP A 221 5.50 21.39 -5.88
N PRO A 222 5.33 20.23 -6.53
CA PRO A 222 5.93 18.97 -6.10
C PRO A 222 7.46 18.98 -6.09
N ALA A 223 8.10 19.63 -7.08
CA ALA A 223 9.56 19.65 -7.19
C ALA A 223 10.19 20.41 -6.01
N LYS A 224 9.69 21.62 -5.76
CA LYS A 224 10.13 22.43 -4.60
C LYS A 224 9.91 21.71 -3.27
N LYS A 225 8.82 20.95 -3.15
CA LYS A 225 8.50 20.23 -1.94
C LYS A 225 9.47 19.05 -1.73
N LEU A 226 9.81 18.31 -2.79
CA LEU A 226 10.82 17.26 -2.74
C LEU A 226 12.19 17.80 -2.36
N ASP A 227 12.59 18.95 -2.92
CA ASP A 227 13.85 19.58 -2.58
C ASP A 227 13.90 20.02 -1.11
N ALA A 228 12.81 20.60 -0.60
CA ALA A 228 12.71 20.94 0.81
C ALA A 228 12.82 19.69 1.71
N PHE A 229 12.19 18.59 1.33
CA PHE A 229 12.31 17.33 2.08
C PHE A 229 13.71 16.74 1.99
N ARG A 230 14.32 16.76 0.80
CA ARG A 230 15.71 16.32 0.60
C ARG A 230 16.65 17.05 1.53
N ASN A 231 16.54 18.38 1.61
CA ASN A 231 17.38 19.22 2.46
C ASN A 231 17.13 19.04 3.97
N SER A 232 15.99 18.43 4.36
CA SER A 232 15.65 18.15 5.76
C SER A 232 16.10 16.76 6.23
N LEU A 233 16.56 15.90 5.31
CA LEU A 233 17.01 14.56 5.67
C LEU A 233 18.32 14.63 6.48
N PRO A 234 18.49 13.77 7.48
CA PRO A 234 19.74 13.70 8.25
C PRO A 234 20.90 13.32 7.32
N ASN A 235 22.04 13.97 7.53
CA ASN A 235 23.27 13.65 6.81
C ASN A 235 23.78 12.28 7.24
N LYS A 236 24.21 11.44 6.28
CA LYS A 236 24.75 10.10 6.53
C LYS A 236 26.01 10.09 7.38
N ASP A 237 26.74 11.21 7.41
CA ASP A 237 28.03 11.32 8.10
C ASP A 237 27.92 11.36 9.62
N ASN A 238 26.69 11.43 10.18
CA ASN A 238 26.45 11.49 11.62
C ASN A 238 25.98 10.15 12.23
N GLU A 239 25.92 9.07 11.46
CA GLU A 239 25.62 7.71 11.95
C GLU A 239 26.93 6.90 12.13
N VAL A 240 27.66 7.18 13.22
CA VAL A 240 28.78 6.35 13.72
C VAL A 240 28.43 5.77 15.07
#